data_a2996294c18da4b252f5076fd3f11f55
#
_entry.id   a2996294c18da4b252f5076fd3f11f55
#
_cell.length_a   1.000
_cell.length_b   1.000
_cell.length_c   1.000
_cell.angle_alpha   90.00
_cell.angle_beta   90.00
_cell.angle_gamma   90.00
#
_symmetry.space_group_name_H-M   'P 1'
#
loop_
_entity.id
_entity.type
_entity.pdbx_description
1 polymer ?
#
loop_
_entity_poly.entity_id
_entity_poly.type
_entity_poly.pdbx_seq_one_letter_code
_entity_poly.pdbx_strand_id
1 'polypeptide(L)'
;MLFRKKSLSDQTTYGIVGLGRFGYALAMELASTGADLIVLDKDEEKIRELREVTENAYVMRSLDKKSLQETGIQNSDVAVVCIGEQMDTSILTTLNLVSMGIPQVIAKATSEEHGTILAKLGAEVVYPERDMAIRLASRLETSRTLDFVQLSERINVSKGIGDVALADDLGKGFGPPLAVQRLVHGQSPLSLSACL
;
A
#
# COMPACT_ATOMS: atom_id res chain seq x y z
N MET A 1 5.16 -26.87 20.43
CA MET A 1 4.61 -25.53 20.17
C MET A 1 3.21 -25.73 19.59
N LEU A 2 2.17 -25.53 20.41
CA LEU A 2 0.78 -25.78 19.99
C LEU A 2 0.30 -24.54 19.22
N PHE A 3 0.10 -24.68 17.92
CA PHE A 3 -0.63 -23.69 17.13
C PHE A 3 -2.09 -23.67 17.61
N ARG A 4 -2.47 -22.62 18.33
CA ARG A 4 -3.87 -22.37 18.69
C ARG A 4 -4.65 -22.09 17.38
N LYS A 5 -5.46 -23.04 16.94
CA LYS A 5 -6.36 -22.88 15.82
C LYS A 5 -7.36 -21.79 16.19
N LYS A 6 -7.26 -20.60 15.57
CA LYS A 6 -8.21 -19.51 15.73
C LYS A 6 -9.59 -19.99 15.28
N SER A 7 -10.61 -19.82 16.11
CA SER A 7 -11.99 -20.19 15.76
C SER A 7 -12.50 -19.17 14.71
N LEU A 8 -13.43 -19.57 13.85
CA LEU A 8 -14.06 -18.73 12.84
C LEU A 8 -14.80 -17.49 13.40
N SER A 9 -14.83 -17.31 14.72
CA SER A 9 -15.42 -16.20 15.46
C SER A 9 -14.39 -15.22 16.05
N ASP A 10 -13.08 -15.46 15.90
CA ASP A 10 -12.04 -14.56 16.42
C ASP A 10 -11.80 -13.42 15.44
N GLN A 11 -12.39 -12.28 15.75
CA GLN A 11 -12.18 -11.02 15.03
C GLN A 11 -10.71 -10.62 15.09
N THR A 12 -10.12 -10.20 13.96
CA THR A 12 -8.72 -9.77 13.90
C THR A 12 -8.58 -8.43 14.63
N THR A 13 -7.64 -8.35 15.57
CA THR A 13 -7.33 -7.13 16.30
C THR A 13 -6.19 -6.38 15.64
N TYR A 14 -6.39 -5.11 15.31
CA TYR A 14 -5.38 -4.24 14.70
C TYR A 14 -4.90 -3.17 15.68
N GLY A 15 -3.59 -3.06 15.84
CA GLY A 15 -2.95 -1.97 16.57
C GLY A 15 -2.48 -0.90 15.57
N ILE A 16 -2.88 0.36 15.75
CA ILE A 16 -2.48 1.46 14.85
C ILE A 16 -1.73 2.50 15.66
N VAL A 17 -0.48 2.78 15.32
CA VAL A 17 0.37 3.76 16.00
C VAL A 17 0.66 4.93 15.08
N GLY A 18 0.13 6.10 15.43
CA GLY A 18 0.22 7.33 14.66
C GLY A 18 -1.02 7.57 13.80
N LEU A 19 -1.80 8.58 14.18
CA LEU A 19 -3.03 9.00 13.49
C LEU A 19 -2.76 10.22 12.59
N GLY A 20 -1.69 10.16 11.79
CA GLY A 20 -1.50 11.05 10.66
C GLY A 20 -2.54 10.77 9.57
N ARG A 21 -2.47 11.46 8.42
CA ARG A 21 -3.43 11.28 7.31
C ARG A 21 -3.66 9.83 6.92
N PHE A 22 -2.60 9.04 6.82
CA PHE A 22 -2.68 7.62 6.46
C PHE A 22 -3.26 6.77 7.60
N GLY A 23 -2.71 6.91 8.83
CA GLY A 23 -3.14 6.09 9.98
C GLY A 23 -4.59 6.37 10.38
N TYR A 24 -5.03 7.62 10.33
CA TYR A 24 -6.42 7.98 10.59
C TYR A 24 -7.38 7.35 9.56
N ALA A 25 -7.07 7.51 8.26
CA ALA A 25 -7.90 6.92 7.20
C ALA A 25 -7.95 5.39 7.31
N LEU A 26 -6.81 4.74 7.61
CA LEU A 26 -6.74 3.30 7.82
C LEU A 26 -7.60 2.86 9.02
N ALA A 27 -7.52 3.58 10.15
CA ALA A 27 -8.30 3.27 11.34
C ALA A 27 -9.81 3.35 11.06
N MET A 28 -10.25 4.42 10.39
CA MET A 28 -11.65 4.62 10.04
C MET A 28 -12.18 3.53 9.08
N GLU A 29 -11.38 3.15 8.09
CA GLU A 29 -11.76 2.10 7.14
C GLU A 29 -11.86 0.74 7.83
N LEU A 30 -10.90 0.36 8.68
CA LEU A 30 -10.96 -0.87 9.46
C LEU A 30 -12.13 -0.88 10.45
N ALA A 31 -12.40 0.25 11.11
CA ALA A 31 -13.57 0.39 11.98
C ALA A 31 -14.90 0.14 11.23
N SER A 32 -14.98 0.65 9.98
CA SER A 32 -16.20 0.46 9.15
C SER A 32 -16.48 -1.01 8.82
N THR A 33 -15.45 -1.86 8.82
CA THR A 33 -15.60 -3.31 8.63
C THR A 33 -15.92 -4.05 9.91
N GLY A 34 -16.00 -3.36 11.04
CA GLY A 34 -16.25 -3.94 12.36
C GLY A 34 -15.00 -4.60 12.98
N ALA A 35 -13.78 -4.26 12.55
CA ALA A 35 -12.56 -4.79 13.10
C ALA A 35 -12.30 -4.26 14.54
N ASP A 36 -11.67 -5.08 15.39
CA ASP A 36 -11.20 -4.65 16.70
C ASP A 36 -9.95 -3.78 16.55
N LEU A 37 -9.97 -2.57 17.13
CA LEU A 37 -8.91 -1.60 16.98
C LEU A 37 -8.32 -1.18 18.33
N ILE A 38 -6.98 -1.07 18.37
CA ILE A 38 -6.22 -0.37 19.39
C ILE A 38 -5.50 0.78 18.69
N VAL A 39 -5.84 2.04 19.01
CA VAL A 39 -5.28 3.20 18.32
C VAL A 39 -4.50 4.08 19.29
N LEU A 40 -3.30 4.50 18.87
CA LEU A 40 -2.36 5.26 19.66
C LEU A 40 -1.88 6.50 18.89
N ASP A 41 -1.98 7.68 19.49
CA ASP A 41 -1.39 8.92 18.98
C ASP A 41 -1.03 9.86 20.14
N LYS A 42 -0.17 10.83 19.89
CA LYS A 42 0.14 11.91 20.85
C LYS A 42 -0.91 13.02 20.88
N ASP A 43 -1.72 13.12 19.83
CA ASP A 43 -2.71 14.16 19.61
C ASP A 43 -4.06 13.72 20.22
N GLU A 44 -4.45 14.43 21.28
CA GLU A 44 -5.66 14.13 22.02
C GLU A 44 -6.95 14.35 21.20
N GLU A 45 -6.94 15.33 20.27
CA GLU A 45 -8.13 15.60 19.45
C GLU A 45 -8.42 14.44 18.51
N LYS A 46 -7.39 13.88 17.86
CA LYS A 46 -7.54 12.72 16.99
C LYS A 46 -7.98 11.47 17.74
N ILE A 47 -7.44 11.27 18.95
CA ILE A 47 -7.86 10.16 19.81
C ILE A 47 -9.32 10.34 20.23
N ARG A 48 -9.76 11.55 20.53
CA ARG A 48 -11.17 11.83 20.89
C ARG A 48 -12.12 11.45 19.76
N GLU A 49 -11.79 11.77 18.51
CA GLU A 49 -12.58 11.38 17.35
C GLU A 49 -12.67 9.86 17.20
N LEU A 50 -11.54 9.17 17.39
CA LEU A 50 -11.49 7.70 17.25
C LEU A 50 -12.22 6.95 18.40
N ARG A 51 -12.47 7.61 19.55
CA ARG A 51 -13.27 7.03 20.64
C ARG A 51 -14.74 6.80 20.27
N GLU A 52 -15.22 7.41 19.18
CA GLU A 52 -16.56 7.14 18.66
C GLU A 52 -16.66 5.77 17.98
N VAL A 53 -15.53 5.20 17.54
CA VAL A 53 -15.47 3.94 16.78
C VAL A 53 -14.71 2.82 17.49
N THR A 54 -13.91 3.13 18.52
CA THR A 54 -13.22 2.13 19.35
C THR A 54 -13.04 2.61 20.79
N GLU A 55 -13.23 1.71 21.77
CA GLU A 55 -12.96 1.99 23.18
C GLU A 55 -11.45 2.02 23.50
N ASN A 56 -10.62 1.36 22.65
CA ASN A 56 -9.19 1.23 22.87
C ASN A 56 -8.40 2.34 22.15
N ALA A 57 -8.69 3.60 22.46
CA ALA A 57 -8.05 4.78 21.89
C ALA A 57 -7.27 5.55 22.98
N TYR A 58 -5.93 5.55 22.86
CA TYR A 58 -5.02 6.04 23.91
C TYR A 58 -4.16 7.22 23.44
N VAL A 59 -4.10 8.26 24.27
CA VAL A 59 -3.16 9.37 24.08
C VAL A 59 -1.79 8.96 24.64
N MET A 60 -0.78 8.88 23.77
CA MET A 60 0.56 8.41 24.13
C MET A 60 1.59 9.54 24.10
N ARG A 61 2.19 9.86 25.23
CA ARG A 61 3.31 10.81 25.32
C ARG A 61 4.67 10.16 25.03
N SER A 62 4.78 8.85 25.25
CA SER A 62 5.94 8.03 24.98
C SER A 62 5.52 6.75 24.27
N LEU A 63 6.35 6.26 23.34
CA LEU A 63 6.19 5.01 22.64
C LEU A 63 7.29 4.01 23.04
N ASP A 64 7.79 4.12 24.27
CA ASP A 64 8.66 3.12 24.85
C ASP A 64 7.92 1.80 25.09
N LYS A 65 8.68 0.70 25.22
CA LYS A 65 8.13 -0.65 25.32
C LYS A 65 7.12 -0.80 26.46
N LYS A 66 7.38 -0.19 27.61
CA LYS A 66 6.51 -0.29 28.79
C LYS A 66 5.18 0.42 28.54
N SER A 67 5.24 1.66 28.05
CA SER A 67 4.05 2.45 27.73
C SER A 67 3.18 1.77 26.67
N LEU A 68 3.79 1.18 25.64
CA LEU A 68 3.06 0.40 24.63
C LEU A 68 2.39 -0.84 25.23
N GLN A 69 3.06 -1.56 26.16
CA GLN A 69 2.48 -2.72 26.82
C GLN A 69 1.26 -2.37 27.68
N GLU A 70 1.24 -1.21 28.30
CA GLU A 70 0.13 -0.74 29.12
C GLU A 70 -1.18 -0.55 28.32
N THR A 71 -1.08 -0.35 27.00
CA THR A 71 -2.25 -0.24 26.10
C THR A 71 -2.82 -1.58 25.64
N GLY A 72 -2.09 -2.67 25.88
CA GLY A 72 -2.51 -3.99 25.41
C GLY A 72 -2.18 -4.26 23.94
N ILE A 73 -1.46 -3.37 23.22
CA ILE A 73 -1.17 -3.49 21.78
C ILE A 73 -0.42 -4.79 21.42
N GLN A 74 0.33 -5.37 22.37
CA GLN A 74 1.01 -6.65 22.18
C GLN A 74 0.05 -7.83 21.91
N ASN A 75 -1.23 -7.66 22.18
CA ASN A 75 -2.25 -8.67 21.92
C ASN A 75 -2.87 -8.55 20.52
N SER A 76 -2.46 -7.54 19.75
CA SER A 76 -2.92 -7.37 18.36
C SER A 76 -2.39 -8.49 17.47
N ASP A 77 -3.17 -8.90 16.49
CA ASP A 77 -2.74 -9.82 15.42
C ASP A 77 -1.84 -9.09 14.41
N VAL A 78 -2.18 -7.84 14.14
CA VAL A 78 -1.46 -6.96 13.22
C VAL A 78 -1.22 -5.61 13.88
N ALA A 79 0.00 -5.10 13.85
CA ALA A 79 0.30 -3.73 14.28
C ALA A 79 0.80 -2.91 13.09
N VAL A 80 0.29 -1.68 12.93
CA VAL A 80 0.66 -0.78 11.85
C VAL A 80 1.28 0.49 12.41
N VAL A 81 2.56 0.75 12.10
CA VAL A 81 3.28 1.97 12.46
C VAL A 81 3.10 2.99 11.34
N CYS A 82 2.32 4.04 11.60
CA CYS A 82 1.97 5.08 10.63
C CYS A 82 2.74 6.40 10.85
N ILE A 83 3.82 6.38 11.64
CA ILE A 83 4.65 7.54 11.96
C ILE A 83 5.55 7.84 10.76
N GLY A 84 5.39 9.01 10.12
CA GLY A 84 6.16 9.37 8.93
C GLY A 84 7.14 10.55 9.15
N GLU A 85 6.79 11.51 10.01
CA GLU A 85 7.58 12.73 10.17
C GLU A 85 8.83 12.55 11.05
N GLN A 86 8.80 11.60 11.98
CA GLN A 86 9.87 11.32 12.96
C GLN A 86 10.41 9.92 12.68
N MET A 87 11.46 9.84 11.88
CA MET A 87 12.05 8.56 11.45
C MET A 87 12.59 7.75 12.63
N ASP A 88 13.26 8.40 13.57
CA ASP A 88 13.79 7.79 14.80
C ASP A 88 12.68 7.17 15.64
N THR A 89 11.61 7.90 15.86
CA THR A 89 10.43 7.43 16.59
C THR A 89 9.76 6.25 15.87
N SER A 90 9.64 6.31 14.53
CA SER A 90 9.11 5.21 13.72
C SER A 90 9.93 3.94 13.87
N ILE A 91 11.26 4.05 13.76
CA ILE A 91 12.19 2.92 13.87
C ILE A 91 12.13 2.30 15.26
N LEU A 92 12.21 3.11 16.33
CA LEU A 92 12.17 2.62 17.71
C LEU A 92 10.81 1.99 18.06
N THR A 93 9.71 2.57 17.60
CA THR A 93 8.38 1.99 17.80
C THR A 93 8.24 0.66 17.09
N THR A 94 8.70 0.56 15.84
CA THR A 94 8.69 -0.69 15.08
C THR A 94 9.52 -1.77 15.78
N LEU A 95 10.73 -1.43 16.23
CA LEU A 95 11.59 -2.35 17.00
C LEU A 95 10.87 -2.85 18.27
N ASN A 96 10.22 -1.96 19.02
CA ASN A 96 9.48 -2.33 20.22
C ASN A 96 8.35 -3.32 19.89
N LEU A 97 7.52 -3.03 18.88
CA LEU A 97 6.39 -3.90 18.52
C LEU A 97 6.86 -5.27 18.00
N VAL A 98 7.89 -5.33 17.15
CA VAL A 98 8.48 -6.60 16.71
C VAL A 98 9.04 -7.39 17.90
N SER A 99 9.75 -6.71 18.84
CA SER A 99 10.30 -7.35 20.03
C SER A 99 9.26 -7.85 21.04
N MET A 100 8.02 -7.40 20.93
CA MET A 100 6.88 -7.91 21.71
C MET A 100 6.29 -9.20 21.14
N GLY A 101 6.71 -9.60 19.92
CA GLY A 101 6.25 -10.81 19.26
C GLY A 101 4.87 -10.70 18.61
N ILE A 102 4.45 -9.49 18.24
CA ILE A 102 3.22 -9.30 17.45
C ILE A 102 3.36 -10.07 16.12
N PRO A 103 2.36 -10.88 15.72
CA PRO A 103 2.48 -11.78 14.58
C PRO A 103 2.83 -11.10 13.27
N GLN A 104 2.26 -9.91 13.01
CA GLN A 104 2.55 -9.09 11.84
C GLN A 104 2.73 -7.63 12.23
N VAL A 105 3.87 -7.06 11.88
CA VAL A 105 4.13 -5.63 12.06
C VAL A 105 4.34 -5.00 10.69
N ILE A 106 3.49 -4.04 10.35
CA ILE A 106 3.56 -3.25 9.11
C ILE A 106 4.07 -1.86 9.47
N ALA A 107 5.00 -1.31 8.70
CA ALA A 107 5.52 0.02 8.97
C ALA A 107 5.52 0.91 7.71
N LYS A 108 5.01 2.13 7.87
CA LYS A 108 5.06 3.14 6.83
C LYS A 108 6.47 3.70 6.69
N ALA A 109 7.04 3.62 5.49
CA ALA A 109 8.28 4.28 5.13
C ALA A 109 8.05 5.54 4.31
N THR A 110 8.94 6.53 4.51
CA THR A 110 8.94 7.81 3.79
C THR A 110 10.10 7.95 2.81
N SER A 111 11.13 7.07 2.92
CA SER A 111 12.26 6.94 1.99
C SER A 111 12.70 5.49 1.86
N GLU A 112 13.53 5.19 0.86
CA GLU A 112 14.07 3.84 0.65
C GLU A 112 15.01 3.42 1.80
N GLU A 113 15.80 4.35 2.34
CA GLU A 113 16.69 4.09 3.48
C GLU A 113 15.86 3.75 4.73
N HIS A 114 14.81 4.53 4.99
CA HIS A 114 13.89 4.27 6.09
C HIS A 114 13.26 2.87 5.95
N GLY A 115 12.74 2.56 4.76
CA GLY A 115 12.15 1.25 4.51
C GLY A 115 13.15 0.10 4.65
N THR A 116 14.39 0.30 4.22
CA THR A 116 15.45 -0.70 4.39
C THR A 116 15.72 -1.01 5.87
N ILE A 117 15.71 0.00 6.74
CA ILE A 117 15.88 -0.19 8.18
C ILE A 117 14.68 -0.94 8.77
N LEU A 118 13.45 -0.51 8.45
CA LEU A 118 12.23 -1.15 8.94
C LEU A 118 12.13 -2.62 8.54
N ALA A 119 12.49 -2.94 7.28
CA ALA A 119 12.52 -4.32 6.79
C ALA A 119 13.55 -5.18 7.54
N LYS A 120 14.74 -4.63 7.85
CA LYS A 120 15.76 -5.32 8.64
C LYS A 120 15.32 -5.58 10.09
N LEU A 121 14.42 -4.79 10.64
CA LEU A 121 13.81 -5.02 11.94
C LEU A 121 12.76 -6.14 11.92
N GLY A 122 12.36 -6.62 10.75
CA GLY A 122 11.35 -7.66 10.57
C GLY A 122 9.95 -7.15 10.31
N ALA A 123 9.77 -5.87 9.99
CA ALA A 123 8.49 -5.32 9.60
C ALA A 123 8.24 -5.46 8.09
N GLU A 124 6.97 -5.61 7.72
CA GLU A 124 6.50 -5.40 6.36
C GLU A 124 6.46 -3.90 6.07
N VAL A 125 7.03 -3.47 4.94
CA VAL A 125 7.17 -2.04 4.63
C VAL A 125 6.18 -1.61 3.58
N VAL A 126 5.48 -0.50 3.83
CA VAL A 126 4.56 0.11 2.88
C VAL A 126 4.96 1.56 2.59
N TYR A 127 4.74 1.99 1.35
CA TYR A 127 5.01 3.35 0.85
C TYR A 127 3.72 3.97 0.31
N PRO A 128 2.78 4.38 1.15
CA PRO A 128 1.42 4.76 0.72
C PRO A 128 1.39 5.85 -0.36
N GLU A 129 2.26 6.84 -0.27
CA GLU A 129 2.33 7.94 -1.24
C GLU A 129 2.84 7.45 -2.60
N ARG A 130 3.87 6.60 -2.63
CA ARG A 130 4.41 6.01 -3.85
C ARG A 130 3.41 5.07 -4.50
N ASP A 131 2.83 4.18 -3.71
CA ASP A 131 1.90 3.16 -4.20
C ASP A 131 0.64 3.80 -4.77
N MET A 132 0.14 4.87 -4.13
CA MET A 132 -0.98 5.64 -4.64
C MET A 132 -0.61 6.42 -5.91
N ALA A 133 0.60 6.99 -6.01
CA ALA A 133 1.06 7.67 -7.22
C ALA A 133 1.13 6.71 -8.42
N ILE A 134 1.66 5.50 -8.22
CA ILE A 134 1.69 4.45 -9.25
C ILE A 134 0.28 4.07 -9.70
N ARG A 135 -0.63 3.85 -8.76
CA ARG A 135 -2.05 3.55 -9.06
C ARG A 135 -2.73 4.67 -9.85
N LEU A 136 -2.48 5.92 -9.45
CA LEU A 136 -3.05 7.07 -10.15
C LEU A 136 -2.50 7.20 -11.56
N ALA A 137 -1.18 7.05 -11.75
CA ALA A 137 -0.55 7.08 -13.06
C ALA A 137 -1.15 6.02 -14.00
N SER A 138 -1.25 4.77 -13.55
CA SER A 138 -1.85 3.67 -14.32
C SER A 138 -3.31 3.97 -14.72
N ARG A 139 -4.10 4.55 -13.81
CA ARG A 139 -5.48 4.94 -14.10
C ARG A 139 -5.57 6.05 -15.15
N LEU A 140 -4.68 7.05 -15.08
CA LEU A 140 -4.64 8.15 -16.05
C LEU A 140 -4.22 7.67 -17.45
N GLU A 141 -3.28 6.72 -17.53
CA GLU A 141 -2.87 6.10 -18.79
C GLU A 141 -4.00 5.26 -19.40
N THR A 142 -4.69 4.46 -18.60
CA THR A 142 -5.82 3.63 -19.06
C THR A 142 -6.96 4.49 -19.60
N SER A 143 -7.28 5.61 -18.95
CA SER A 143 -8.32 6.53 -19.43
C SER A 143 -7.99 7.08 -20.82
N ARG A 144 -6.73 7.45 -21.09
CA ARG A 144 -6.29 7.92 -22.42
C ARG A 144 -6.41 6.83 -23.49
N THR A 145 -6.11 5.59 -23.13
CA THR A 145 -6.20 4.45 -24.05
C THR A 145 -7.66 4.17 -24.42
N LEU A 146 -8.58 4.24 -23.47
CA LEU A 146 -10.03 4.06 -23.73
C LEU A 146 -10.59 5.17 -24.62
N ASP A 147 -10.19 6.44 -24.40
CA ASP A 147 -10.60 7.56 -25.25
C ASP A 147 -10.10 7.38 -26.69
N PHE A 148 -8.87 6.87 -26.87
CA PHE A 148 -8.30 6.58 -28.20
C PHE A 148 -9.06 5.46 -28.91
N VAL A 149 -9.41 4.38 -28.21
CA VAL A 149 -10.19 3.27 -28.75
C VAL A 149 -11.58 3.74 -29.16
N GLN A 150 -12.26 4.53 -28.33
CA GLN A 150 -13.58 5.08 -28.66
C GLN A 150 -13.53 6.02 -29.87
N LEU A 151 -12.47 6.83 -29.99
CA LEU A 151 -12.25 7.69 -31.16
C LEU A 151 -12.02 6.88 -32.44
N SER A 152 -11.24 5.78 -32.37
CA SER A 152 -11.00 4.90 -33.52
C SER A 152 -12.26 4.17 -33.96
N GLU A 153 -13.10 3.73 -33.04
CA GLU A 153 -14.41 3.11 -33.35
C GLU A 153 -15.38 4.11 -34.00
N ARG A 154 -15.43 5.34 -33.51
CA ARG A 154 -16.26 6.42 -34.13
C ARG A 154 -15.80 6.77 -35.54
N ILE A 155 -14.51 6.72 -35.83
CA ILE A 155 -13.97 6.96 -37.17
C ILE A 155 -14.31 5.81 -38.12
N ASN A 156 -14.37 4.57 -37.64
CA ASN A 156 -14.74 3.41 -38.47
C ASN A 156 -16.23 3.34 -38.80
N VAL A 157 -17.12 3.86 -37.99
CA VAL A 157 -18.56 3.88 -38.24
C VAL A 157 -18.96 4.92 -39.33
N SER A 158 -18.16 5.96 -39.52
CA SER A 158 -18.42 6.99 -40.55
C SER A 158 -17.90 6.60 -41.95
N LYS A 159 -17.22 5.46 -42.13
CA LYS A 159 -16.72 4.98 -43.43
C LYS A 159 -17.73 4.18 -44.25
N GLY A 160 -18.99 4.23 -43.92
CA GLY A 160 -20.05 3.51 -44.63
C GLY A 160 -20.67 4.23 -45.84
N ILE A 161 -20.35 5.50 -46.15
CA ILE A 161 -20.89 6.21 -47.33
C ILE A 161 -19.85 7.21 -47.83
N GLY A 162 -19.18 6.90 -48.96
CA GLY A 162 -18.48 7.88 -49.81
C GLY A 162 -16.96 7.82 -49.80
N ASP A 163 -16.43 7.09 -50.80
CA ASP A 163 -15.17 7.25 -51.55
C ASP A 163 -13.90 7.81 -50.89
N VAL A 164 -12.96 6.85 -50.67
CA VAL A 164 -11.58 6.87 -51.16
C VAL A 164 -10.96 8.23 -51.49
N ALA A 165 -10.19 8.73 -50.60
CA ALA A 165 -8.93 9.46 -50.82
C ALA A 165 -8.50 10.17 -49.54
N LEU A 166 -7.81 9.46 -48.61
CA LEU A 166 -6.99 10.09 -47.56
C LEU A 166 -6.34 9.02 -46.65
N ALA A 167 -6.07 7.84 -47.21
CA ALA A 167 -5.45 6.75 -46.44
C ALA A 167 -3.91 6.62 -46.67
N ASP A 168 -3.29 7.40 -47.54
CA ASP A 168 -1.88 7.21 -47.93
C ASP A 168 -0.86 8.12 -47.24
N ASP A 169 -1.28 9.08 -46.42
CA ASP A 169 -0.34 10.06 -45.85
C ASP A 169 -0.07 9.97 -44.32
N LEU A 170 -0.67 9.00 -43.62
CA LEU A 170 -0.41 8.77 -42.18
C LEU A 170 0.41 7.51 -41.86
N GLY A 171 0.95 6.83 -42.88
CA GLY A 171 1.72 5.60 -42.76
C GLY A 171 3.23 5.74 -42.57
N LYS A 172 3.78 6.94 -42.47
CA LYS A 172 5.23 7.11 -42.32
C LYS A 172 5.56 7.99 -41.12
N GLY A 173 5.75 7.36 -39.94
CA GLY A 173 6.43 8.11 -38.90
C GLY A 173 6.31 7.67 -37.46
N PHE A 174 5.54 6.66 -37.11
CA PHE A 174 5.58 6.18 -35.72
C PHE A 174 5.57 4.65 -35.68
N GLY A 175 6.73 4.08 -35.39
CA GLY A 175 6.86 2.66 -35.05
C GLY A 175 6.09 2.35 -33.75
N PRO A 176 5.65 1.09 -33.56
CA PRO A 176 4.89 0.71 -32.36
C PRO A 176 5.72 0.94 -31.10
N PRO A 177 5.11 1.36 -29.98
CA PRO A 177 5.81 1.55 -28.71
C PRO A 177 6.49 0.24 -28.27
N LEU A 178 7.68 0.36 -27.71
CA LEU A 178 8.60 -0.73 -27.31
C LEU A 178 7.97 -1.87 -26.48
N ALA A 179 6.83 -1.64 -25.86
CA ALA A 179 6.10 -2.65 -25.09
C ALA A 179 5.42 -3.73 -25.94
N VAL A 180 5.10 -3.45 -27.21
CA VAL A 180 4.41 -4.42 -28.10
C VAL A 180 5.41 -5.34 -28.79
N GLN A 181 6.67 -4.96 -28.93
CA GLN A 181 7.71 -5.80 -29.55
C GLN A 181 8.12 -7.02 -28.72
N ARG A 182 7.83 -7.05 -27.41
CA ARG A 182 8.16 -8.20 -26.53
C ARG A 182 7.18 -9.37 -26.63
N LEU A 183 6.01 -9.19 -27.22
CA LEU A 183 4.98 -10.22 -27.31
C LEU A 183 5.00 -11.03 -28.62
N VAL A 184 5.74 -10.58 -29.64
CA VAL A 184 5.72 -11.21 -30.98
C VAL A 184 6.89 -12.15 -31.23
N HIS A 185 7.96 -12.07 -30.45
CA HIS A 185 9.11 -12.98 -30.60
C HIS A 185 9.28 -13.83 -29.35
N GLY A 186 8.59 -14.97 -29.34
CA GLY A 186 8.79 -16.06 -28.38
C GLY A 186 10.17 -16.69 -28.58
N GLN A 187 11.17 -16.20 -27.82
CA GLN A 187 12.43 -16.92 -27.64
C GLN A 187 12.77 -16.90 -26.14
N SER A 188 12.71 -18.09 -25.57
CA SER A 188 13.21 -18.42 -24.24
C SER A 188 14.72 -18.12 -24.15
N PRO A 189 15.22 -17.56 -23.03
CA PRO A 189 16.65 -17.48 -22.85
C PRO A 189 17.21 -18.87 -22.53
N LEU A 190 18.04 -19.37 -23.42
CA LEU A 190 18.90 -20.52 -23.18
C LEU A 190 19.94 -20.21 -22.11
N SER A 191 20.04 -21.14 -21.19
CA SER A 191 21.09 -21.26 -20.20
C SER A 191 22.49 -21.10 -20.80
N LEU A 192 23.31 -20.22 -20.26
CA LEU A 192 24.76 -20.28 -20.39
C LEU A 192 25.33 -20.71 -19.04
N SER A 193 25.58 -22.02 -18.98
CA SER A 193 26.47 -22.64 -18.03
C SER A 193 27.86 -22.74 -18.67
N ALA A 194 28.88 -22.56 -17.84
CA ALA A 194 30.29 -22.95 -17.98
C ALA A 194 31.20 -22.14 -18.93
N CYS A 195 32.23 -21.53 -18.39
CA CYS A 195 33.63 -21.96 -18.41
C CYS A 195 34.56 -20.87 -17.87
N LEU A 196 35.41 -21.31 -16.92
CA LEU A 196 36.65 -20.77 -16.40
C LEU A 196 36.56 -19.65 -15.39
#